data_d42c0539e8a2f2bf0dc463763a0c7341
#
_entry.id   d42c0539e8a2f2bf0dc463763a0c7341
#
_cell.length_a   1.000
_cell.length_b   1.000
_cell.length_c   1.000
_cell.angle_alpha   90.00
_cell.angle_beta   90.00
_cell.angle_gamma   90.00
#
_symmetry.space_group_name_H-M   'P 1'
#
loop_
_entity.id
_entity.type
_entity.pdbx_description
1 polymer ?
#
loop_
_entity_poly.entity_id
_entity_poly.type
_entity_poly.pdbx_seq_one_letter_code
_entity_poly.pdbx_strand_id
1 'polypeptide(L)'
;VFDTPLGQRMPLERDLAFKRSFITALITPSERDDPEEGMSSFVGRVIKESYRFYQTGLEKSRPKVYIPHDNEIIDNAMQELGIEFSGHQVIYYWDLVDTFFDKNMIYEAEVAQRYAVPCLGDLALVANSEIIKEEYKSQPHLIDKFLTGLKEAQEEYEMFREPTRFELGSARVVSLDLHDLAGKDTSRAGVKKTNLLYMVSRQSFIQKIGYSLEDLPSIEPKYRSYFERLISQLIDEEKILMMDEYHKTKMASNSGRSPLQDQIMTDAREARKWKMDITLGSQKISDFGNILSIATTVFILDSGSPEERRDYEKLVGLNDTALEALNRFVHGPSAVGTTYIGMTETKRGRFVQLYTSTLG
;
A
#
# COMPACT_ATOMS: atom_id res chain seq x y z
N VAL A 1 3.85 4.01 -6.40
CA VAL A 1 2.38 4.09 -6.30
C VAL A 1 1.70 3.63 -7.58
N PHE A 2 2.22 3.95 -8.76
CA PHE A 2 1.60 3.65 -10.05
C PHE A 2 2.03 2.33 -10.69
N ASP A 3 2.93 1.58 -10.06
CA ASP A 3 3.36 0.29 -10.56
C ASP A 3 2.18 -0.68 -10.74
N THR A 4 2.30 -1.52 -11.76
CA THR A 4 1.37 -2.60 -12.08
C THR A 4 2.15 -3.92 -12.08
N PRO A 5 1.48 -5.08 -12.05
CA PRO A 5 2.16 -6.35 -12.30
C PRO A 5 2.98 -6.30 -13.59
N LEU A 6 4.12 -6.97 -13.64
CA LEU A 6 5.03 -6.93 -14.78
C LEU A 6 4.29 -7.17 -16.11
N GLY A 7 4.50 -6.29 -17.07
CA GLY A 7 3.86 -6.31 -18.37
C GLY A 7 2.40 -5.88 -18.39
N GLN A 8 1.78 -5.62 -17.25
CA GLN A 8 0.38 -5.26 -17.16
C GLN A 8 0.17 -3.77 -17.49
N ARG A 9 -0.57 -3.51 -18.58
CA ARG A 9 -0.84 -2.14 -19.08
C ARG A 9 -1.88 -1.40 -18.23
N MET A 10 -2.75 -2.14 -17.55
CA MET A 10 -3.76 -1.60 -16.64
C MET A 10 -3.59 -2.19 -15.24
N PRO A 11 -3.79 -1.43 -14.16
CA PRO A 11 -3.75 -1.97 -12.82
C PRO A 11 -4.86 -3.00 -12.59
N LEU A 12 -4.61 -3.97 -11.72
CA LEU A 12 -5.65 -4.84 -11.21
C LEU A 12 -6.68 -4.01 -10.41
N GLU A 13 -7.91 -4.48 -10.30
CA GLU A 13 -8.99 -3.72 -9.62
C GLU A 13 -8.63 -3.36 -8.16
N ARG A 14 -7.97 -4.28 -7.42
CA ARG A 14 -7.51 -4.00 -6.06
C ARG A 14 -6.44 -2.90 -6.01
N ASP A 15 -5.52 -2.89 -7.00
CA ASP A 15 -4.45 -1.87 -7.08
C ASP A 15 -5.04 -0.52 -7.49
N LEU A 16 -6.07 -0.54 -8.34
CA LEU A 16 -6.81 0.65 -8.71
C LEU A 16 -7.55 1.24 -7.51
N ALA A 17 -8.16 0.40 -6.66
CA ALA A 17 -8.81 0.83 -5.43
C ALA A 17 -7.82 1.49 -4.47
N PHE A 18 -6.63 0.90 -4.30
CA PHE A 18 -5.54 1.51 -3.53
C PHE A 18 -5.14 2.88 -4.10
N LYS A 19 -4.81 2.94 -5.41
CA LYS A 19 -4.36 4.17 -6.07
C LYS A 19 -5.39 5.29 -5.93
N ARG A 20 -6.68 4.96 -6.12
CA ARG A 20 -7.78 5.90 -5.93
C ARG A 20 -7.83 6.44 -4.50
N SER A 21 -7.78 5.55 -3.52
CA SER A 21 -7.81 5.92 -2.09
C SER A 21 -6.60 6.77 -1.72
N PHE A 22 -5.41 6.38 -2.15
CA PHE A 22 -4.17 7.09 -1.88
C PHE A 22 -4.15 8.50 -2.51
N ILE A 23 -4.46 8.61 -3.80
CA ILE A 23 -4.46 9.91 -4.49
C ILE A 23 -5.55 10.81 -3.92
N THR A 24 -6.73 10.28 -3.60
CA THR A 24 -7.79 11.06 -2.96
C THR A 24 -7.33 11.61 -1.61
N ALA A 25 -6.70 10.78 -0.77
CA ALA A 25 -6.15 11.23 0.51
C ALA A 25 -5.01 12.24 0.33
N LEU A 26 -4.16 12.03 -0.68
CA LEU A 26 -3.02 12.90 -0.98
C LEU A 26 -3.46 14.33 -1.33
N ILE A 27 -4.46 14.48 -2.20
CA ILE A 27 -4.93 15.78 -2.69
C ILE A 27 -5.96 16.47 -1.77
N THR A 28 -6.52 15.76 -0.78
CA THR A 28 -7.45 16.35 0.18
C THR A 28 -6.66 17.26 1.13
N PRO A 29 -7.00 18.55 1.28
CA PRO A 29 -6.32 19.46 2.21
C PRO A 29 -6.30 18.92 3.64
N SER A 30 -5.20 19.17 4.37
CA SER A 30 -5.01 18.65 5.74
C SER A 30 -6.02 19.21 6.75
N GLU A 31 -6.63 20.36 6.45
CA GLU A 31 -7.67 21.01 7.27
C GLU A 31 -9.04 20.33 7.13
N ARG A 32 -9.23 19.49 6.10
CA ARG A 32 -10.47 18.75 5.85
C ARG A 32 -10.38 17.34 6.36
N ASP A 33 -11.45 16.87 6.94
CA ASP A 33 -11.56 15.49 7.41
C ASP A 33 -11.97 14.54 6.28
N ASP A 34 -12.73 15.02 5.32
CA ASP A 34 -13.24 14.21 4.20
C ASP A 34 -12.97 14.89 2.85
N PRO A 35 -12.79 14.09 1.78
CA PRO A 35 -12.67 14.60 0.43
C PRO A 35 -13.98 15.24 -0.03
N GLU A 36 -13.89 16.09 -1.04
CA GLU A 36 -15.08 16.63 -1.71
C GLU A 36 -15.96 15.53 -2.28
N GLU A 37 -17.28 15.74 -2.24
CA GLU A 37 -18.22 14.81 -2.84
C GLU A 37 -17.93 14.61 -4.33
N GLY A 38 -17.88 13.36 -4.77
CA GLY A 38 -17.51 12.98 -6.15
C GLY A 38 -16.02 12.93 -6.44
N MET A 39 -15.14 13.52 -5.58
CA MET A 39 -13.70 13.56 -5.85
C MET A 39 -13.07 12.18 -5.98
N SER A 40 -13.43 11.23 -5.13
CA SER A 40 -12.88 9.86 -5.21
C SER A 40 -13.23 9.18 -6.54
N SER A 41 -14.44 9.38 -7.05
CA SER A 41 -14.85 8.85 -8.37
C SER A 41 -14.10 9.52 -9.49
N PHE A 42 -13.95 10.84 -9.42
CA PHE A 42 -13.17 11.63 -10.37
C PHE A 42 -11.71 11.15 -10.43
N VAL A 43 -11.05 11.02 -9.29
CA VAL A 43 -9.68 10.48 -9.17
C VAL A 43 -9.57 9.11 -9.82
N GLY A 44 -10.50 8.19 -9.53
CA GLY A 44 -10.51 6.86 -10.14
C GLY A 44 -10.64 6.91 -11.67
N ARG A 45 -11.43 7.85 -12.19
CA ARG A 45 -11.57 8.05 -13.64
C ARG A 45 -10.30 8.59 -14.28
N VAL A 46 -9.68 9.60 -13.66
CA VAL A 46 -8.40 10.17 -14.14
C VAL A 46 -7.29 9.11 -14.13
N ILE A 47 -7.19 8.30 -13.07
CA ILE A 47 -6.21 7.21 -12.99
C ILE A 47 -6.41 6.20 -14.14
N LYS A 48 -7.64 5.71 -14.35
CA LYS A 48 -7.93 4.77 -15.45
C LYS A 48 -7.56 5.36 -16.81
N GLU A 49 -7.89 6.63 -17.02
CA GLU A 49 -7.56 7.30 -18.28
C GLU A 49 -6.06 7.51 -18.47
N SER A 50 -5.32 7.78 -17.37
CA SER A 50 -3.86 7.95 -17.48
C SER A 50 -3.15 6.67 -17.92
N TYR A 51 -3.57 5.51 -17.45
CA TYR A 51 -3.02 4.24 -17.97
C TYR A 51 -3.35 4.02 -19.43
N ARG A 52 -4.57 4.35 -19.88
CA ARG A 52 -4.93 4.29 -21.31
C ARG A 52 -4.11 5.24 -22.16
N PHE A 53 -3.88 6.45 -21.64
CA PHE A 53 -3.13 7.47 -22.34
C PHE A 53 -1.68 7.07 -22.61
N TYR A 54 -1.05 6.33 -21.68
CA TYR A 54 0.35 5.90 -21.81
C TYR A 54 0.51 4.46 -22.32
N GLN A 55 -0.54 3.81 -22.81
CA GLN A 55 -0.43 2.52 -23.47
C GLN A 55 0.14 2.61 -24.88
N THR A 56 0.68 1.49 -25.39
CA THR A 56 0.99 1.31 -26.80
C THR A 56 -0.23 0.79 -27.57
N GLY A 57 -0.32 1.11 -28.86
CA GLY A 57 -1.31 0.51 -29.77
C GLY A 57 -2.73 1.07 -29.72
N LEU A 58 -3.00 2.13 -28.95
CA LEU A 58 -4.29 2.81 -28.96
C LEU A 58 -4.24 4.10 -29.78
N GLU A 59 -5.30 4.42 -30.50
CA GLU A 59 -5.35 5.52 -31.49
C GLU A 59 -5.00 6.91 -30.90
N LYS A 60 -5.34 7.15 -29.63
CA LYS A 60 -5.10 8.44 -28.96
C LYS A 60 -4.08 8.36 -27.82
N SER A 61 -3.36 7.24 -27.73
CA SER A 61 -2.34 7.05 -26.70
C SER A 61 -1.05 7.79 -27.05
N ARG A 62 -0.31 8.14 -26.01
CA ARG A 62 1.03 8.74 -26.10
C ARG A 62 1.98 7.98 -25.16
N PRO A 63 2.44 6.80 -25.59
CA PRO A 63 3.38 6.01 -24.79
C PRO A 63 4.62 6.83 -24.45
N LYS A 64 5.18 6.60 -23.27
CA LYS A 64 6.40 7.29 -22.84
C LYS A 64 7.60 6.81 -23.67
N VAL A 65 8.31 7.79 -24.21
CA VAL A 65 9.51 7.56 -25.03
C VAL A 65 10.70 7.37 -24.11
N TYR A 66 11.56 6.41 -24.44
CA TYR A 66 12.82 6.20 -23.74
C TYR A 66 13.71 7.44 -23.88
N ILE A 67 14.31 7.84 -22.77
CA ILE A 67 15.25 8.96 -22.67
C ILE A 67 16.62 8.37 -22.29
N PRO A 68 17.64 8.50 -23.16
CA PRO A 68 18.99 8.02 -22.83
C PRO A 68 19.55 8.70 -21.57
N HIS A 69 20.26 7.94 -20.76
CA HIS A 69 20.91 8.37 -19.53
C HIS A 69 19.95 8.75 -18.39
N ASP A 70 18.66 8.46 -18.53
CA ASP A 70 17.69 8.64 -17.44
C ASP A 70 17.78 7.52 -16.39
N ASN A 71 18.16 6.31 -16.83
CA ASN A 71 18.36 5.16 -15.94
C ASN A 71 19.45 4.21 -16.43
N GLU A 72 20.54 4.09 -15.66
CA GLU A 72 21.72 3.26 -16.00
C GLU A 72 21.39 1.77 -16.18
N ILE A 73 20.39 1.23 -15.45
CA ILE A 73 20.01 -0.18 -15.55
C ILE A 73 19.41 -0.44 -16.93
N ILE A 74 18.54 0.45 -17.40
CA ILE A 74 17.91 0.34 -18.72
C ILE A 74 18.97 0.51 -19.81
N ASP A 75 19.85 1.51 -19.68
CA ASP A 75 20.91 1.79 -20.65
C ASP A 75 21.87 0.59 -20.78
N ASN A 76 22.31 0.01 -19.68
CA ASN A 76 23.16 -1.16 -19.65
C ASN A 76 22.48 -2.39 -20.29
N ALA A 77 21.21 -2.61 -19.99
CA ALA A 77 20.43 -3.70 -20.58
C ALA A 77 20.29 -3.54 -22.10
N MET A 78 20.05 -2.33 -22.58
CA MET A 78 19.99 -2.04 -24.01
C MET A 78 21.35 -2.30 -24.68
N GLN A 79 22.44 -1.88 -24.05
CA GLN A 79 23.80 -2.12 -24.56
C GLN A 79 24.12 -3.62 -24.61
N GLU A 80 23.76 -4.39 -23.58
CA GLU A 80 23.95 -5.85 -23.53
C GLU A 80 23.22 -6.56 -24.69
N LEU A 81 22.03 -6.09 -25.01
CA LEU A 81 21.22 -6.63 -26.10
C LEU A 81 21.60 -6.08 -27.51
N GLY A 82 22.57 -5.15 -27.58
CA GLY A 82 22.95 -4.51 -28.83
C GLY A 82 21.85 -3.60 -29.42
N ILE A 83 20.97 -3.07 -28.56
CA ILE A 83 19.93 -2.13 -28.96
C ILE A 83 20.55 -0.73 -29.01
N GLU A 84 20.87 -0.28 -30.23
CA GLU A 84 21.43 1.05 -30.43
C GLU A 84 20.30 2.10 -30.52
N PHE A 85 20.41 3.16 -29.74
CA PHE A 85 19.59 4.34 -29.87
C PHE A 85 20.17 5.25 -30.96
N SER A 86 19.69 5.10 -32.18
CA SER A 86 19.94 6.10 -33.22
C SER A 86 18.89 7.22 -33.06
N GLY A 87 19.29 8.46 -32.89
CA GLY A 87 18.38 9.59 -32.64
C GLY A 87 17.22 9.81 -33.63
N HIS A 88 17.07 8.94 -34.63
CA HIS A 88 15.98 8.88 -35.58
C HIS A 88 14.92 7.83 -35.28
N GLN A 89 15.16 6.92 -34.31
CA GLN A 89 14.22 5.87 -33.94
C GLN A 89 13.58 6.20 -32.60
N VAL A 90 12.25 6.20 -32.56
CA VAL A 90 11.49 6.33 -31.30
C VAL A 90 11.41 4.94 -30.67
N ILE A 91 11.93 4.82 -29.44
CA ILE A 91 11.82 3.61 -28.64
C ILE A 91 10.89 3.96 -27.46
N TYR A 92 9.86 3.16 -27.23
CA TYR A 92 8.98 3.33 -26.11
C TYR A 92 9.42 2.45 -24.91
N TYR A 93 9.25 2.93 -23.70
CA TYR A 93 9.56 2.11 -22.50
C TYR A 93 8.78 0.80 -22.48
N TRP A 94 7.54 0.77 -22.99
CA TRP A 94 6.78 -0.48 -23.09
C TRP A 94 7.40 -1.50 -24.06
N ASP A 95 8.05 -1.07 -25.13
CA ASP A 95 8.77 -1.95 -26.04
C ASP A 95 10.01 -2.55 -25.37
N LEU A 96 10.67 -1.77 -24.52
CA LEU A 96 11.79 -2.26 -23.69
C LEU A 96 11.32 -3.26 -22.67
N VAL A 97 10.19 -3.03 -21.97
CA VAL A 97 9.59 -4.00 -21.04
C VAL A 97 9.38 -5.34 -21.72
N ASP A 98 8.74 -5.33 -22.90
CA ASP A 98 8.45 -6.55 -23.64
C ASP A 98 9.74 -7.25 -24.14
N THR A 99 10.74 -6.48 -24.57
CA THR A 99 12.02 -6.98 -25.07
C THR A 99 12.85 -7.61 -23.94
N PHE A 100 12.98 -6.93 -22.82
CA PHE A 100 13.73 -7.42 -21.67
C PHE A 100 13.07 -8.68 -21.09
N PHE A 101 11.74 -8.71 -21.01
CA PHE A 101 11.01 -9.90 -20.58
C PHE A 101 11.29 -11.10 -21.50
N ASP A 102 11.24 -10.92 -22.82
CA ASP A 102 11.52 -11.98 -23.82
C ASP A 102 12.96 -12.52 -23.71
N LYS A 103 13.87 -11.71 -23.20
CA LYS A 103 15.27 -12.09 -22.93
C LYS A 103 15.50 -12.59 -21.50
N ASN A 104 14.43 -12.81 -20.72
CA ASN A 104 14.48 -13.23 -19.32
C ASN A 104 15.23 -12.26 -18.39
N MET A 105 15.33 -10.99 -18.79
CA MET A 105 15.86 -9.89 -18.00
C MET A 105 14.69 -9.27 -17.19
N ILE A 106 14.22 -10.01 -16.20
CA ILE A 106 12.99 -9.68 -15.47
C ILE A 106 13.13 -8.39 -14.67
N TYR A 107 14.27 -8.21 -14.01
CA TYR A 107 14.55 -7.02 -13.21
C TYR A 107 14.59 -5.75 -14.06
N GLU A 108 15.27 -5.80 -15.19
CA GLU A 108 15.39 -4.70 -16.13
C GLU A 108 14.02 -4.36 -16.76
N ALA A 109 13.20 -5.38 -17.02
CA ALA A 109 11.82 -5.20 -17.47
C ALA A 109 10.95 -4.50 -16.41
N GLU A 110 11.07 -4.87 -15.12
CA GLU A 110 10.38 -4.20 -14.01
C GLU A 110 10.84 -2.74 -13.86
N VAL A 111 12.14 -2.48 -14.01
CA VAL A 111 12.68 -1.10 -13.97
C VAL A 111 12.14 -0.28 -15.15
N ALA A 112 12.19 -0.80 -16.38
CA ALA A 112 11.67 -0.11 -17.56
C ALA A 112 10.17 0.20 -17.43
N GLN A 113 9.40 -0.71 -16.83
CA GLN A 113 7.97 -0.53 -16.62
C GLN A 113 7.65 0.67 -15.70
N ARG A 114 8.48 0.97 -14.71
CA ARG A 114 8.30 2.15 -13.83
C ARG A 114 8.33 3.45 -14.61
N TYR A 115 9.05 3.48 -15.73
CA TYR A 115 9.10 4.62 -16.63
C TYR A 115 7.98 4.58 -17.69
N ALA A 116 7.43 3.41 -17.99
CA ALA A 116 6.34 3.24 -18.97
C ALA A 116 4.96 3.62 -18.39
N VAL A 117 4.73 3.36 -17.09
CA VAL A 117 3.45 3.68 -16.42
C VAL A 117 3.32 5.17 -16.11
N PRO A 118 2.09 5.69 -15.88
CA PRO A 118 1.94 7.06 -15.43
C PRO A 118 2.61 7.31 -14.08
N CYS A 119 2.99 8.55 -13.82
CA CYS A 119 3.42 9.04 -12.51
C CYS A 119 2.46 10.13 -12.02
N LEU A 120 2.69 10.63 -10.81
CA LEU A 120 1.82 11.64 -10.20
C LEU A 120 1.69 12.91 -11.07
N GLY A 121 2.81 13.34 -11.68
CA GLY A 121 2.83 14.51 -12.57
C GLY A 121 1.97 14.37 -13.82
N ASP A 122 1.84 13.16 -14.33
CA ASP A 122 1.09 12.87 -15.55
C ASP A 122 -0.43 13.05 -15.39
N LEU A 123 -0.92 12.91 -14.14
CA LEU A 123 -2.36 13.02 -13.86
C LEU A 123 -2.92 14.40 -14.19
N ALA A 124 -2.13 15.47 -14.04
CA ALA A 124 -2.55 16.82 -14.38
C ALA A 124 -2.85 16.98 -15.87
N LEU A 125 -1.99 16.39 -16.71
CA LEU A 125 -2.19 16.40 -18.17
C LEU A 125 -3.48 15.68 -18.55
N VAL A 126 -3.71 14.51 -17.98
CA VAL A 126 -4.90 13.69 -18.27
C VAL A 126 -6.18 14.33 -17.74
N ALA A 127 -6.15 14.91 -16.52
CA ALA A 127 -7.30 15.62 -15.94
C ALA A 127 -7.73 16.83 -16.82
N ASN A 128 -6.77 17.45 -17.52
CA ASN A 128 -7.02 18.55 -18.46
C ASN A 128 -7.39 18.09 -19.88
N SER A 129 -7.45 16.80 -20.16
CA SER A 129 -7.79 16.29 -21.50
C SER A 129 -9.25 16.59 -21.87
N GLU A 130 -9.51 16.68 -23.18
CA GLU A 130 -10.87 16.91 -23.71
C GLU A 130 -11.86 15.83 -23.26
N ILE A 131 -11.41 14.58 -23.14
CA ILE A 131 -12.23 13.44 -22.69
C ILE A 131 -12.75 13.69 -21.27
N ILE A 132 -11.87 14.06 -20.35
CA ILE A 132 -12.24 14.30 -18.94
C ILE A 132 -13.08 15.59 -18.83
N LYS A 133 -12.73 16.65 -19.54
CA LYS A 133 -13.49 17.91 -19.52
C LYS A 133 -14.92 17.74 -20.03
N GLU A 134 -15.12 16.97 -21.08
CA GLU A 134 -16.46 16.71 -21.61
C GLU A 134 -17.28 15.83 -20.66
N GLU A 135 -16.66 14.81 -20.09
CA GLU A 135 -17.32 13.90 -19.14
C GLU A 135 -17.75 14.62 -17.86
N TYR A 136 -16.92 15.57 -17.37
CA TYR A 136 -17.17 16.32 -16.13
C TYR A 136 -17.61 17.77 -16.36
N LYS A 137 -18.14 18.08 -17.52
CA LYS A 137 -18.64 19.44 -17.85
C LYS A 137 -19.71 19.98 -16.90
N SER A 138 -20.46 19.10 -16.24
CA SER A 138 -21.45 19.45 -15.20
C SER A 138 -20.82 19.70 -13.83
N GLN A 139 -19.58 19.30 -13.61
CA GLN A 139 -18.84 19.37 -12.33
C GLN A 139 -17.41 19.88 -12.54
N PRO A 140 -17.19 21.01 -13.23
CA PRO A 140 -15.85 21.50 -13.58
C PRO A 140 -15.01 21.80 -12.32
N HIS A 141 -15.66 22.14 -11.20
CA HIS A 141 -14.99 22.40 -9.93
C HIS A 141 -14.17 21.22 -9.41
N LEU A 142 -14.53 19.97 -9.76
CA LEU A 142 -13.74 18.78 -9.40
C LEU A 142 -12.39 18.78 -10.11
N ILE A 143 -12.35 19.22 -11.38
CA ILE A 143 -11.10 19.32 -12.14
C ILE A 143 -10.19 20.37 -11.47
N ASP A 144 -10.71 21.56 -11.20
CA ASP A 144 -9.93 22.64 -10.61
C ASP A 144 -9.38 22.28 -9.23
N LYS A 145 -10.22 21.68 -8.37
CA LYS A 145 -9.80 21.24 -7.04
C LYS A 145 -8.78 20.11 -7.09
N PHE A 146 -8.97 19.17 -8.01
CA PHE A 146 -7.99 18.09 -8.24
C PHE A 146 -6.63 18.65 -8.64
N LEU A 147 -6.59 19.56 -9.62
CA LEU A 147 -5.35 20.16 -10.11
C LEU A 147 -4.65 20.98 -9.03
N THR A 148 -5.41 21.75 -8.24
CA THR A 148 -4.89 22.52 -7.11
C THR A 148 -4.29 21.59 -6.05
N GLY A 149 -5.05 20.59 -5.58
CA GLY A 149 -4.58 19.65 -4.57
C GLY A 149 -3.42 18.79 -5.08
N LEU A 150 -3.38 18.44 -6.37
CA LEU A 150 -2.28 17.72 -6.97
C LEU A 150 -0.99 18.55 -6.99
N LYS A 151 -1.09 19.85 -7.32
CA LYS A 151 0.04 20.77 -7.30
C LYS A 151 0.59 20.92 -5.88
N GLU A 152 -0.27 21.20 -4.91
CA GLU A 152 0.10 21.29 -3.50
C GLU A 152 0.79 20.00 -3.01
N ALA A 153 0.23 18.84 -3.35
CA ALA A 153 0.80 17.55 -3.00
C ALA A 153 2.18 17.31 -3.62
N GLN A 154 2.41 17.77 -4.84
CA GLN A 154 3.72 17.65 -5.51
C GLN A 154 4.78 18.57 -4.88
N GLU A 155 4.37 19.72 -4.35
CA GLU A 155 5.25 20.64 -3.65
C GLU A 155 5.58 20.14 -2.23
N GLU A 156 4.58 19.58 -1.53
CA GLU A 156 4.73 19.11 -0.15
C GLU A 156 5.42 17.73 -0.05
N TYR A 157 5.16 16.83 -1.01
CA TYR A 157 5.63 15.45 -0.99
C TYR A 157 6.51 15.13 -2.22
N GLU A 158 7.67 15.74 -2.33
CA GLU A 158 8.61 15.55 -3.45
C GLU A 158 8.91 14.07 -3.74
N MET A 159 8.94 13.24 -2.70
CA MET A 159 9.21 11.79 -2.81
C MET A 159 8.20 11.03 -3.71
N PHE A 160 7.01 11.59 -3.97
CA PHE A 160 6.00 10.95 -4.82
C PHE A 160 6.02 11.45 -6.28
N ARG A 161 6.88 12.41 -6.62
CA ARG A 161 6.92 13.02 -7.97
C ARG A 161 7.56 12.11 -9.00
N GLU A 162 8.63 11.41 -8.63
CA GLU A 162 9.46 10.62 -9.53
C GLU A 162 9.08 9.13 -9.52
N PRO A 163 9.52 8.37 -10.54
CA PRO A 163 9.44 6.92 -10.50
C PRO A 163 10.09 6.34 -9.25
N THR A 164 9.55 5.24 -8.76
CA THR A 164 10.04 4.59 -7.54
C THR A 164 11.47 4.10 -7.72
N ARG A 165 12.39 4.65 -6.92
CA ARG A 165 13.81 4.21 -6.87
C ARG A 165 14.03 3.13 -5.83
N PHE A 166 13.06 2.97 -4.92
CA PHE A 166 13.12 1.96 -3.87
C PHE A 166 12.72 0.59 -4.39
N GLU A 167 13.49 -0.42 -4.06
CA GLU A 167 13.23 -1.78 -4.46
C GLU A 167 13.39 -2.76 -3.30
N LEU A 168 12.41 -3.64 -3.12
CA LEU A 168 12.48 -4.74 -2.17
C LEU A 168 13.29 -5.92 -2.71
N GLY A 169 13.48 -5.99 -4.04
CA GLY A 169 14.17 -7.08 -4.70
C GLY A 169 13.58 -8.45 -4.36
N SER A 170 14.46 -9.44 -4.18
CA SER A 170 14.13 -10.79 -3.74
C SER A 170 14.23 -10.98 -2.22
N ALA A 171 14.31 -9.88 -1.45
CA ALA A 171 14.45 -9.96 0.00
C ALA A 171 13.22 -10.61 0.63
N ARG A 172 13.46 -11.65 1.44
CA ARG A 172 12.39 -12.38 2.16
C ARG A 172 12.01 -11.73 3.49
N VAL A 173 12.90 -10.92 4.05
CA VAL A 173 12.68 -10.15 5.28
C VAL A 173 13.01 -8.71 4.96
N VAL A 174 12.04 -7.84 5.14
CA VAL A 174 12.18 -6.40 4.89
C VAL A 174 11.65 -5.65 6.10
N SER A 175 12.41 -4.67 6.55
CA SER A 175 11.99 -3.72 7.58
C SER A 175 12.07 -2.31 7.02
N LEU A 176 10.99 -1.55 7.13
CA LEU A 176 10.94 -0.14 6.75
C LEU A 176 10.81 0.69 8.03
N ASP A 177 11.88 1.43 8.35
CA ASP A 177 11.82 2.44 9.40
C ASP A 177 11.26 3.75 8.84
N LEU A 178 10.09 4.13 9.34
CA LEU A 178 9.42 5.37 8.95
C LEU A 178 9.61 6.50 9.97
N HIS A 179 10.43 6.29 11.02
CA HIS A 179 10.55 7.21 12.13
C HIS A 179 10.97 8.63 11.69
N ASP A 180 12.00 8.70 10.87
CA ASP A 180 12.51 9.98 10.39
C ASP A 180 11.62 10.64 9.32
N LEU A 181 10.90 9.84 8.54
CA LEU A 181 10.03 10.31 7.47
C LEU A 181 8.65 10.74 7.99
N ALA A 182 8.07 9.95 8.90
CA ALA A 182 6.77 10.23 9.50
C ALA A 182 6.83 11.38 10.52
N GLY A 183 8.02 11.62 11.08
CA GLY A 183 8.24 12.71 12.02
C GLY A 183 7.51 12.56 13.36
N LYS A 184 7.71 13.56 14.24
CA LYS A 184 7.03 13.68 15.54
C LYS A 184 5.89 14.71 15.48
N ASP A 185 5.55 15.19 14.28
CA ASP A 185 4.53 16.20 14.09
C ASP A 185 3.14 15.60 14.31
N THR A 186 2.48 16.06 15.36
CA THR A 186 1.10 15.67 15.72
C THR A 186 0.04 16.58 15.11
N SER A 187 0.46 17.57 14.29
CA SER A 187 -0.48 18.39 13.52
C SER A 187 -1.27 17.53 12.52
N ARG A 188 -2.39 18.05 12.03
CA ARG A 188 -3.17 17.36 10.99
C ARG A 188 -2.34 17.03 9.75
N ALA A 189 -1.44 17.92 9.34
CA ALA A 189 -0.53 17.71 8.22
C ALA A 189 0.48 16.57 8.51
N GLY A 190 1.07 16.54 9.70
CA GLY A 190 1.97 15.48 10.13
C GLY A 190 1.28 14.11 10.20
N VAL A 191 0.06 14.06 10.74
CA VAL A 191 -0.74 12.82 10.78
C VAL A 191 -1.09 12.36 9.37
N LYS A 192 -1.49 13.26 8.47
CA LYS A 192 -1.75 12.94 7.06
C LYS A 192 -0.50 12.38 6.38
N LYS A 193 0.65 13.04 6.52
CA LYS A 193 1.93 12.59 5.98
C LYS A 193 2.27 11.18 6.45
N THR A 194 2.14 10.93 7.75
CA THR A 194 2.37 9.62 8.36
C THR A 194 1.46 8.55 7.72
N ASN A 195 0.16 8.82 7.60
CA ASN A 195 -0.77 7.89 6.96
C ASN A 195 -0.40 7.58 5.51
N LEU A 196 -0.06 8.59 4.71
CA LEU A 196 0.36 8.40 3.32
C LEU A 196 1.61 7.52 3.22
N LEU A 197 2.58 7.71 4.10
CA LEU A 197 3.79 6.88 4.15
C LEU A 197 3.49 5.43 4.51
N TYR A 198 2.64 5.18 5.53
CA TYR A 198 2.19 3.84 5.88
C TYR A 198 1.40 3.17 4.75
N MET A 199 0.54 3.93 4.04
CA MET A 199 -0.20 3.42 2.88
C MET A 199 0.74 2.92 1.78
N VAL A 200 1.76 3.72 1.42
CA VAL A 200 2.73 3.36 0.37
C VAL A 200 3.60 2.19 0.83
N SER A 201 4.09 2.22 2.07
CA SER A 201 4.88 1.14 2.65
C SER A 201 4.12 -0.17 2.62
N ARG A 202 2.89 -0.19 3.13
CA ARG A 202 2.02 -1.37 3.04
C ARG A 202 1.85 -1.85 1.59
N GLN A 203 1.55 -0.93 0.65
CA GLN A 203 1.33 -1.30 -0.74
C GLN A 203 2.57 -1.94 -1.36
N SER A 204 3.76 -1.47 -1.02
CA SER A 204 5.01 -2.04 -1.52
C SER A 204 5.17 -3.52 -1.16
N PHE A 205 4.69 -3.94 0.02
CA PHE A 205 4.68 -5.35 0.41
C PHE A 205 3.55 -6.11 -0.28
N ILE A 206 2.31 -5.63 -0.16
CA ILE A 206 1.12 -6.32 -0.66
C ILE A 206 1.19 -6.52 -2.18
N GLN A 207 1.71 -5.57 -2.92
CA GLN A 207 1.85 -5.65 -4.36
C GLN A 207 2.73 -6.82 -4.82
N LYS A 208 3.74 -7.20 -4.01
CA LYS A 208 4.63 -8.33 -4.35
C LYS A 208 4.08 -9.68 -3.91
N ILE A 209 3.35 -9.76 -2.82
CA ILE A 209 2.92 -11.02 -2.21
C ILE A 209 1.43 -11.34 -2.37
N GLY A 210 0.62 -10.36 -2.73
CA GLY A 210 -0.85 -10.47 -2.75
C GLY A 210 -1.41 -10.99 -4.08
N TYR A 211 -0.69 -11.85 -4.80
CA TYR A 211 -1.21 -12.51 -6.00
C TYR A 211 -1.97 -13.79 -5.68
N SER A 212 -3.02 -14.07 -6.46
CA SER A 212 -3.80 -15.30 -6.39
C SER A 212 -4.07 -15.85 -7.80
N LEU A 213 -4.48 -17.12 -7.89
CA LEU A 213 -4.88 -17.73 -9.17
C LEU A 213 -6.07 -17.00 -9.81
N GLU A 214 -6.91 -16.33 -9.02
CA GLU A 214 -8.03 -15.52 -9.48
C GLU A 214 -7.57 -14.29 -10.31
N ASP A 215 -6.33 -13.84 -10.14
CA ASP A 215 -5.77 -12.71 -10.88
C ASP A 215 -5.32 -13.10 -12.30
N LEU A 216 -5.00 -14.37 -12.56
CA LEU A 216 -4.44 -14.84 -13.83
C LEU A 216 -5.25 -14.48 -15.08
N PRO A 217 -6.59 -14.57 -15.08
CA PRO A 217 -7.38 -14.17 -16.25
C PRO A 217 -7.20 -12.69 -16.62
N SER A 218 -6.89 -11.84 -15.65
CA SER A 218 -6.68 -10.40 -15.82
C SER A 218 -5.24 -10.04 -16.25
N ILE A 219 -4.31 -11.00 -16.16
CA ILE A 219 -2.91 -10.79 -16.57
C ILE A 219 -2.80 -10.87 -18.10
N GLU A 220 -1.99 -9.97 -18.66
CA GLU A 220 -1.66 -9.95 -20.10
C GLU A 220 -1.18 -11.34 -20.55
N PRO A 221 -1.70 -11.89 -21.66
CA PRO A 221 -1.44 -13.26 -22.10
C PRO A 221 0.06 -13.61 -22.19
N LYS A 222 0.88 -12.67 -22.66
CA LYS A 222 2.34 -12.83 -22.80
C LYS A 222 3.02 -13.15 -21.46
N TYR A 223 2.55 -12.57 -20.35
CA TYR A 223 3.15 -12.67 -19.03
C TYR A 223 2.52 -13.75 -18.14
N ARG A 224 1.41 -14.34 -18.59
CA ARG A 224 0.58 -15.24 -17.77
C ARG A 224 1.34 -16.44 -17.23
N SER A 225 2.17 -17.09 -18.06
CA SER A 225 2.98 -18.24 -17.62
C SER A 225 4.03 -17.88 -16.57
N TYR A 226 4.56 -16.67 -16.60
CA TYR A 226 5.45 -16.16 -15.56
C TYR A 226 4.69 -16.00 -14.24
N PHE A 227 3.53 -15.34 -14.27
CA PHE A 227 2.71 -15.14 -13.06
C PHE A 227 2.14 -16.43 -12.50
N GLU A 228 1.79 -17.40 -13.33
CA GLU A 228 1.35 -18.72 -12.88
C GLU A 228 2.42 -19.42 -12.03
N ARG A 229 3.68 -19.38 -12.46
CA ARG A 229 4.80 -19.90 -11.67
C ARG A 229 5.04 -19.11 -10.39
N LEU A 230 5.04 -17.78 -10.48
CA LEU A 230 5.21 -16.89 -9.33
C LEU A 230 4.12 -17.12 -8.28
N ILE A 231 2.87 -17.16 -8.69
CA ILE A 231 1.73 -17.40 -7.81
C ILE A 231 1.81 -18.78 -7.16
N SER A 232 2.18 -19.82 -7.92
CA SER A 232 2.36 -21.17 -7.39
C SER A 232 3.41 -21.22 -6.27
N GLN A 233 4.50 -20.48 -6.41
CA GLN A 233 5.51 -20.33 -5.34
C GLN A 233 4.96 -19.56 -4.14
N LEU A 234 4.31 -18.43 -4.40
CA LEU A 234 3.78 -17.57 -3.33
C LEU A 234 2.67 -18.23 -2.51
N ILE A 235 1.81 -19.08 -3.12
CA ILE A 235 0.73 -19.76 -2.40
C ILE A 235 1.29 -20.72 -1.33
N ASP A 236 2.45 -21.31 -1.56
CA ASP A 236 3.04 -22.27 -0.61
C ASP A 236 3.83 -21.59 0.53
N GLU A 237 4.21 -20.34 0.36
CA GLU A 237 4.95 -19.57 1.36
C GLU A 237 4.02 -18.93 2.40
N GLU A 238 4.36 -19.08 3.68
CA GLU A 238 3.74 -18.31 4.76
C GLU A 238 4.33 -16.90 4.78
N LYS A 239 3.48 -15.91 5.00
CA LYS A 239 3.85 -14.49 4.98
C LYS A 239 3.41 -13.81 6.27
N ILE A 240 4.19 -12.85 6.72
CA ILE A 240 3.86 -12.03 7.89
C ILE A 240 3.99 -10.57 7.50
N LEU A 241 2.93 -9.81 7.73
CA LEU A 241 2.93 -8.35 7.68
C LEU A 241 2.83 -7.82 9.09
N MET A 242 3.88 -7.17 9.58
CA MET A 242 3.90 -6.54 10.89
C MET A 242 3.84 -5.02 10.75
N MET A 243 2.96 -4.39 11.52
CA MET A 243 2.87 -2.94 11.62
C MET A 243 2.89 -2.55 13.09
N ASP A 244 3.93 -1.85 13.49
CA ASP A 244 4.05 -1.25 14.82
C ASP A 244 3.44 0.15 14.85
N GLU A 245 3.18 0.65 16.06
CA GLU A 245 2.62 1.99 16.26
C GLU A 245 1.30 2.24 15.52
N TYR A 246 0.42 1.23 15.49
CA TYR A 246 -0.83 1.27 14.72
C TYR A 246 -1.71 2.49 15.05
N HIS A 247 -1.59 3.06 16.25
CA HIS A 247 -2.27 4.29 16.63
C HIS A 247 -1.95 5.48 15.71
N LYS A 248 -0.75 5.50 15.08
CA LYS A 248 -0.35 6.54 14.12
C LYS A 248 -1.11 6.46 12.80
N THR A 249 -1.85 5.39 12.56
CA THR A 249 -2.68 5.23 11.35
C THR A 249 -4.03 5.94 11.42
N LYS A 250 -4.41 6.46 12.60
CA LYS A 250 -5.66 7.18 12.78
C LYS A 250 -5.58 8.55 12.11
N MET A 251 -6.56 8.84 11.26
CA MET A 251 -6.82 10.19 10.75
C MET A 251 -8.11 10.71 11.37
N ALA A 252 -8.18 12.01 11.61
CA ALA A 252 -9.45 12.65 11.88
C ALA A 252 -10.33 12.53 10.63
N SER A 253 -11.46 11.86 10.76
CA SER A 253 -12.48 11.80 9.72
C SER A 253 -13.85 11.77 10.38
N ASN A 254 -14.86 12.31 9.72
CA ASN A 254 -16.24 12.26 10.22
C ASN A 254 -16.77 10.80 10.28
N SER A 255 -16.22 9.92 9.47
CA SER A 255 -16.51 8.49 9.47
C SER A 255 -15.78 7.71 10.59
N GLY A 256 -14.81 8.34 11.28
CA GLY A 256 -13.99 7.71 12.30
C GLY A 256 -13.01 6.64 11.77
N ARG A 257 -12.80 6.59 10.44
CA ARG A 257 -11.91 5.64 9.78
C ARG A 257 -10.89 6.35 8.91
N SER A 258 -9.66 5.84 8.87
CA SER A 258 -8.67 6.27 7.91
C SER A 258 -8.65 5.35 6.69
N PRO A 259 -8.28 5.86 5.50
CA PRO A 259 -8.11 5.03 4.30
C PRO A 259 -7.16 3.84 4.51
N LEU A 260 -6.12 4.02 5.30
CA LEU A 260 -5.18 2.96 5.65
C LEU A 260 -5.84 1.87 6.50
N GLN A 261 -6.65 2.24 7.50
CA GLN A 261 -7.36 1.26 8.34
C GLN A 261 -8.36 0.43 7.53
N ASP A 262 -9.05 1.04 6.56
CA ASP A 262 -9.93 0.31 5.64
C ASP A 262 -9.16 -0.67 4.74
N GLN A 263 -7.95 -0.30 4.30
CA GLN A 263 -7.08 -1.20 3.54
C GLN A 263 -6.58 -2.37 4.39
N ILE A 264 -6.12 -2.12 5.61
CA ILE A 264 -5.68 -3.20 6.53
C ILE A 264 -6.85 -4.13 6.86
N MET A 265 -8.05 -3.60 7.05
CA MET A 265 -9.25 -4.40 7.26
C MET A 265 -9.55 -5.29 6.04
N THR A 266 -9.36 -4.77 4.83
CA THR A 266 -9.52 -5.54 3.59
C THR A 266 -8.47 -6.64 3.50
N ASP A 267 -7.21 -6.32 3.77
CA ASP A 267 -6.12 -7.29 3.79
C ASP A 267 -6.36 -8.42 4.79
N ALA A 268 -6.79 -8.07 6.01
CA ALA A 268 -7.07 -9.05 7.04
C ALA A 268 -8.18 -10.04 6.65
N ARG A 269 -9.16 -9.60 5.86
CA ARG A 269 -10.18 -10.48 5.28
C ARG A 269 -9.65 -11.37 4.16
N GLU A 270 -8.71 -10.87 3.37
CA GLU A 270 -8.10 -11.58 2.24
C GLU A 270 -6.86 -12.39 2.66
N ALA A 271 -6.28 -12.14 3.82
CA ALA A 271 -5.00 -12.69 4.31
C ALA A 271 -4.92 -14.21 4.21
N ARG A 272 -6.04 -14.90 4.46
CA ARG A 272 -6.11 -16.37 4.34
C ARG A 272 -5.83 -16.87 2.94
N LYS A 273 -6.22 -16.13 1.89
CA LYS A 273 -5.96 -16.50 0.49
C LYS A 273 -4.47 -16.47 0.18
N TRP A 274 -3.73 -15.60 0.87
CA TRP A 274 -2.31 -15.39 0.65
C TRP A 274 -1.43 -16.12 1.66
N LYS A 275 -1.99 -16.95 2.56
CA LYS A 275 -1.31 -17.51 3.72
C LYS A 275 -0.52 -16.42 4.49
N MET A 276 -1.15 -15.30 4.75
CA MET A 276 -0.54 -14.15 5.39
C MET A 276 -1.11 -13.93 6.77
N ASP A 277 -0.23 -13.78 7.76
CA ASP A 277 -0.57 -13.29 9.09
C ASP A 277 -0.33 -11.77 9.15
N ILE A 278 -1.28 -11.06 9.75
CA ILE A 278 -1.17 -9.62 9.97
C ILE A 278 -1.07 -9.40 11.48
N THR A 279 0.06 -8.83 11.89
CA THR A 279 0.34 -8.47 13.29
C THR A 279 0.37 -6.96 13.43
N LEU A 280 -0.45 -6.43 14.32
CA LEU A 280 -0.55 -5.00 14.59
C LEU A 280 -0.16 -4.72 16.04
N GLY A 281 0.78 -3.81 16.27
CA GLY A 281 1.19 -3.31 17.58
C GLY A 281 0.64 -1.92 17.85
N SER A 282 0.11 -1.68 19.05
CA SER A 282 -0.32 -0.34 19.48
C SER A 282 -0.28 -0.20 20.99
N GLN A 283 -0.28 1.05 21.46
CA GLN A 283 -0.21 1.37 22.89
C GLN A 283 -1.55 1.17 23.60
N LYS A 284 -2.69 1.27 22.89
CA LYS A 284 -4.03 1.13 23.46
C LYS A 284 -4.88 0.18 22.64
N ILE A 285 -5.67 -0.64 23.32
CA ILE A 285 -6.58 -1.57 22.63
C ILE A 285 -7.67 -0.84 21.82
N SER A 286 -8.10 0.32 22.28
CA SER A 286 -9.07 1.17 21.57
C SER A 286 -8.56 1.68 20.22
N ASP A 287 -7.25 1.62 19.95
CA ASP A 287 -6.66 2.03 18.67
C ASP A 287 -7.06 1.11 17.53
N PHE A 288 -7.28 -0.16 17.81
CA PHE A 288 -7.58 -1.16 16.79
C PHE A 288 -9.00 -1.05 16.23
N GLY A 289 -9.93 -0.43 16.96
CA GLY A 289 -11.31 -0.24 16.48
C GLY A 289 -11.96 -1.54 16.01
N ASN A 290 -12.55 -1.50 14.81
CA ASN A 290 -13.28 -2.63 14.25
C ASN A 290 -12.43 -3.85 13.88
N ILE A 291 -11.10 -3.69 13.74
CA ILE A 291 -10.23 -4.81 13.37
C ILE A 291 -10.17 -5.88 14.47
N LEU A 292 -10.42 -5.50 15.72
CA LEU A 292 -10.54 -6.45 16.84
C LEU A 292 -11.62 -7.53 16.60
N SER A 293 -12.67 -7.20 15.86
CA SER A 293 -13.76 -8.14 15.56
C SER A 293 -13.36 -9.32 14.69
N ILE A 294 -12.23 -9.22 13.99
CA ILE A 294 -11.69 -10.27 13.12
C ILE A 294 -10.32 -10.78 13.60
N ALA A 295 -9.81 -10.24 14.70
CA ALA A 295 -8.56 -10.69 15.29
C ALA A 295 -8.74 -12.11 15.86
N THR A 296 -7.87 -13.02 15.47
CA THR A 296 -7.87 -14.40 15.98
C THR A 296 -7.09 -14.54 17.27
N THR A 297 -6.12 -13.66 17.47
CA THR A 297 -5.28 -13.64 18.66
C THR A 297 -5.03 -12.19 19.11
N VAL A 298 -5.10 -11.96 20.41
CA VAL A 298 -4.80 -10.67 21.04
C VAL A 298 -3.80 -10.91 22.16
N PHE A 299 -2.71 -10.14 22.17
CA PHE A 299 -1.74 -10.13 23.25
C PHE A 299 -1.83 -8.81 24.01
N ILE A 300 -1.98 -8.89 25.33
CA ILE A 300 -1.97 -7.75 26.23
C ILE A 300 -0.67 -7.80 27.01
N LEU A 301 0.20 -6.80 26.75
CA LEU A 301 1.56 -6.76 27.28
C LEU A 301 1.72 -5.80 28.46
N ASP A 302 0.68 -5.02 28.77
CA ASP A 302 0.67 -4.07 29.87
C ASP A 302 -0.53 -4.32 30.79
N SER A 303 -0.34 -4.04 32.09
CA SER A 303 -1.39 -4.11 33.09
C SER A 303 -2.51 -3.10 32.93
N GLY A 304 -2.23 -2.02 32.17
CA GLY A 304 -3.17 -0.96 31.86
C GLY A 304 -3.57 -0.10 33.07
N SER A 305 -3.99 1.12 32.75
CA SER A 305 -4.70 2.01 33.69
C SER A 305 -6.11 1.46 34.01
N PRO A 306 -6.80 1.95 35.02
CA PRO A 306 -8.18 1.56 35.31
C PRO A 306 -9.14 1.81 34.14
N GLU A 307 -8.86 2.79 33.27
CA GLU A 307 -9.64 3.08 32.07
C GLU A 307 -9.39 2.03 31.00
N GLU A 308 -8.14 1.69 30.73
CA GLU A 308 -7.74 0.67 29.75
C GLU A 308 -8.24 -0.72 30.14
N ARG A 309 -8.32 -1.03 31.43
CA ARG A 309 -8.91 -2.29 31.91
C ARG A 309 -10.40 -2.40 31.60
N ARG A 310 -11.15 -1.30 31.64
CA ARG A 310 -12.56 -1.28 31.18
C ARG A 310 -12.65 -1.50 29.67
N ASP A 311 -11.68 -0.97 28.92
CA ASP A 311 -11.59 -1.23 27.48
C ASP A 311 -11.26 -2.70 27.19
N TYR A 312 -10.39 -3.34 27.96
CA TYR A 312 -10.12 -4.79 27.84
C TYR A 312 -11.38 -5.63 28.12
N GLU A 313 -12.16 -5.29 29.15
CA GLU A 313 -13.44 -5.93 29.42
C GLU A 313 -14.43 -5.74 28.26
N LYS A 314 -14.61 -4.49 27.85
CA LYS A 314 -15.63 -4.11 26.85
C LYS A 314 -15.31 -4.55 25.43
N LEU A 315 -14.06 -4.39 24.98
CA LEU A 315 -13.67 -4.59 23.59
C LEU A 315 -13.24 -6.02 23.28
N VAL A 316 -12.61 -6.71 24.24
CA VAL A 316 -12.13 -8.08 24.03
C VAL A 316 -12.73 -9.07 25.03
N GLY A 317 -13.59 -8.63 25.92
CA GLY A 317 -14.36 -9.50 26.83
C GLY A 317 -13.50 -10.24 27.85
N LEU A 318 -12.49 -9.58 28.44
CA LEU A 318 -11.76 -10.14 29.58
C LEU A 318 -12.69 -10.27 30.75
N ASN A 319 -12.67 -11.47 31.41
CA ASN A 319 -13.41 -11.71 32.64
C ASN A 319 -12.63 -11.22 33.88
N ASP A 320 -13.30 -11.17 35.02
CA ASP A 320 -12.73 -10.67 36.28
C ASP A 320 -11.43 -11.39 36.66
N THR A 321 -11.36 -12.70 36.45
CA THR A 321 -10.15 -13.48 36.74
C THR A 321 -8.96 -13.04 35.89
N ALA A 322 -9.19 -12.77 34.59
CA ALA A 322 -8.16 -12.29 33.72
C ALA A 322 -7.78 -10.83 34.03
N LEU A 323 -8.75 -10.00 34.42
CA LEU A 323 -8.48 -8.63 34.87
C LEU A 323 -7.68 -8.62 36.20
N GLU A 324 -7.95 -9.51 37.12
CA GLU A 324 -7.14 -9.68 38.33
C GLU A 324 -5.70 -10.13 38.01
N ALA A 325 -5.50 -10.97 36.97
CA ALA A 325 -4.18 -11.40 36.56
C ALA A 325 -3.30 -10.25 36.10
N LEU A 326 -3.88 -9.18 35.56
CA LEU A 326 -3.14 -7.95 35.16
C LEU A 326 -2.40 -7.29 36.33
N ASN A 327 -2.89 -7.47 37.61
CA ASN A 327 -2.23 -6.95 38.80
C ASN A 327 -0.92 -7.68 39.11
N ARG A 328 -0.68 -8.83 38.49
CA ARG A 328 0.50 -9.69 38.68
C ARG A 328 1.51 -9.56 37.53
N PHE A 329 1.30 -8.61 36.62
CA PHE A 329 2.20 -8.43 35.49
C PHE A 329 3.59 -8.02 35.96
N VAL A 330 4.58 -8.72 35.42
CA VAL A 330 5.99 -8.36 35.53
C VAL A 330 6.38 -7.71 34.23
N HIS A 331 6.67 -6.40 34.28
CA HIS A 331 7.16 -5.65 33.13
C HIS A 331 8.63 -5.98 32.92
N GLY A 332 8.98 -6.38 31.70
CA GLY A 332 10.32 -6.80 31.35
C GLY A 332 11.21 -5.70 30.78
N PRO A 333 12.46 -6.03 30.47
CA PRO A 333 13.12 -7.30 30.76
C PRO A 333 13.52 -7.42 32.25
N SER A 334 13.22 -8.54 32.85
CA SER A 334 13.59 -8.86 34.26
C SER A 334 14.16 -10.28 34.39
N ALA A 335 14.85 -10.56 35.49
CA ALA A 335 15.39 -11.90 35.75
C ALA A 335 14.30 -13.01 35.82
N VAL A 336 13.05 -12.62 36.08
CA VAL A 336 11.89 -13.55 36.13
C VAL A 336 11.08 -13.55 34.83
N GLY A 337 11.52 -12.80 33.82
CA GLY A 337 10.85 -12.69 32.55
C GLY A 337 9.82 -11.55 32.46
N THR A 338 9.02 -11.56 31.42
CA THR A 338 7.92 -10.63 31.18
C THR A 338 6.62 -11.41 31.09
N THR A 339 5.57 -10.94 31.77
CA THR A 339 4.27 -11.59 31.75
C THR A 339 3.32 -10.85 30.75
N TYR A 340 2.47 -11.63 30.10
CA TYR A 340 1.45 -11.10 29.21
C TYR A 340 0.22 -12.02 29.16
N ILE A 341 -0.93 -11.48 28.81
CA ILE A 341 -2.14 -12.27 28.54
C ILE A 341 -2.22 -12.52 27.04
N GLY A 342 -2.35 -13.79 26.66
CA GLY A 342 -2.74 -14.19 25.31
C GLY A 342 -4.19 -14.64 25.29
N MET A 343 -4.94 -14.12 24.32
CA MET A 343 -6.31 -14.52 24.02
C MET A 343 -6.34 -15.08 22.63
N THR A 344 -6.86 -16.29 22.46
CA THR A 344 -6.98 -16.92 21.13
C THR A 344 -8.40 -17.41 20.91
N GLU A 345 -8.96 -17.06 19.78
CA GLU A 345 -10.29 -17.50 19.35
C GLU A 345 -10.17 -18.74 18.46
N THR A 346 -10.88 -19.79 18.82
CA THR A 346 -10.88 -21.06 18.08
C THR A 346 -12.30 -21.51 17.82
N LYS A 347 -12.46 -22.52 16.95
CA LYS A 347 -13.77 -23.16 16.72
C LYS A 347 -14.40 -23.77 17.99
N ARG A 348 -13.59 -24.02 19.02
CA ARG A 348 -14.04 -24.60 20.33
C ARG A 348 -14.33 -23.54 21.38
N GLY A 349 -14.09 -22.27 21.09
CA GLY A 349 -14.27 -21.15 21.99
C GLY A 349 -13.02 -20.30 22.15
N ARG A 350 -13.11 -19.34 23.04
CA ARG A 350 -12.05 -18.39 23.37
C ARG A 350 -11.22 -18.93 24.54
N PHE A 351 -9.91 -18.93 24.36
CA PHE A 351 -8.95 -19.27 25.40
C PHE A 351 -8.24 -18.00 25.85
N VAL A 352 -8.14 -17.84 27.19
CA VAL A 352 -7.40 -16.73 27.82
C VAL A 352 -6.37 -17.35 28.77
N GLN A 353 -5.10 -17.02 28.60
CA GLN A 353 -4.02 -17.56 29.37
C GLN A 353 -2.98 -16.50 29.71
N LEU A 354 -2.47 -16.55 30.92
CA LEU A 354 -1.30 -15.79 31.35
C LEU A 354 -0.03 -16.55 30.97
N TYR A 355 0.86 -15.85 30.26
CA TYR A 355 2.15 -16.37 29.85
C TYR A 355 3.28 -15.65 30.57
N THR A 356 4.40 -16.31 30.70
CA THR A 356 5.67 -15.72 31.12
C THR A 356 6.70 -16.02 30.03
N SER A 357 7.29 -15.01 29.47
CA SER A 357 8.38 -15.13 28.48
C SER A 357 9.69 -14.77 29.17
N THR A 358 10.61 -15.72 29.24
CA THR A 358 11.98 -15.49 29.64
C THR A 358 12.82 -15.37 28.39
N LEU A 359 13.04 -14.14 27.91
CA LEU A 359 14.06 -13.88 26.91
C LEU A 359 15.39 -13.89 27.65
N GLY A 360 16.16 -14.94 27.42
CA GLY A 360 17.51 -15.08 27.94
C GLY A 360 18.50 -14.14 27.26
#